data_efd514605d8e61347247b5d37e1b0d57
#
_entry.id   efd514605d8e61347247b5d37e1b0d57
#
_cell.length_a   1.000
_cell.length_b   1.000
_cell.length_c   1.000
_cell.angle_alpha   90.00
_cell.angle_beta   90.00
_cell.angle_gamma   90.00
#
_symmetry.space_group_name_H-M   'P 1'
#
loop_
_entity.id
_entity.type
_entity.pdbx_description
1 polymer ?
#
loop_
_entity_poly.entity_id
_entity_poly.type
_entity_poly.pdbx_seq_one_letter_code
_entity_poly.pdbx_strand_id
1 'polypeptide(L)'
;SFPIADIAIDLKNGFIQTEYYPNPITNINCNATIKNQKGTIDDLKVKLQPASFTFEQELFTVEANLENFKDLAYDIKAKGVLNISKIYKVFSQKGLDVDGYIKTDLALKGKQSDAEKGNYSKLNSKGTLEIRNIAVASTYLPKKLLIKEGIFKFNQDKMSFNTFIASYSQSDFKLNGYLKNVFNFLSPRKGTLKGAFTLQSKYINADEFMSSETTNTAAANSTKENPTKSTTSTGVIIIPKNLYLKFKAIAQKVDFQELHLTKANGNLKMKNGKLYLQNTNFNLIGCQVGMNALYESLTAKKALFEYQIKATDFDIKRAYKEVKIFREMASAAEKAQGIVSLDYKLKGRLNANMEPVFPSLVGNGGLSVKDIKLYGMKMFNVVGSQTNHDKIKNPELSKVDIKSSIKNNIMTIERFKFKFAGFRPRIEGTTSLDGRLNLKMRLGLPPFGLFGIPITVTGNKDNPKIKVGRETQDLEETEDKETE
;
A
#
# COMPACT_ATOMS: atom_id res chain seq x y z
N SER A 1 39.65 -5.61 4.42
CA SER A 1 40.25 -5.89 5.73
C SER A 1 39.89 -4.81 6.73
N PHE A 2 39.59 -5.17 7.95
CA PHE A 2 39.46 -4.22 9.06
C PHE A 2 40.85 -3.90 9.60
N PRO A 3 41.09 -2.67 10.08
CA PRO A 3 42.39 -2.33 10.64
C PRO A 3 42.65 -3.12 11.94
N ILE A 4 43.90 -3.51 12.15
CA ILE A 4 44.36 -3.93 13.47
C ILE A 4 44.35 -2.70 14.36
N ALA A 5 43.72 -2.77 15.52
CA ALA A 5 43.53 -1.62 16.39
C ALA A 5 43.58 -2.02 17.87
N ASP A 6 44.24 -1.23 18.71
CA ASP A 6 44.15 -1.24 20.17
C ASP A 6 44.05 0.24 20.60
N ILE A 7 42.82 0.69 20.83
CA ILE A 7 42.54 2.07 21.16
C ILE A 7 41.93 2.12 22.58
N ALA A 8 42.49 2.95 23.44
CA ALA A 8 41.92 3.25 24.74
C ALA A 8 41.61 4.74 24.86
N ILE A 9 40.43 5.05 25.37
CA ILE A 9 39.96 6.39 25.64
C ILE A 9 39.62 6.49 27.13
N ASP A 10 40.22 7.43 27.82
CA ASP A 10 39.87 7.75 29.22
C ASP A 10 39.62 9.25 29.32
N LEU A 11 38.36 9.63 29.55
CA LEU A 11 37.94 11.03 29.78
C LEU A 11 37.27 11.11 31.13
N LYS A 12 37.73 12.05 31.96
CA LYS A 12 37.19 12.28 33.31
C LYS A 12 36.78 13.76 33.47
N ASN A 13 35.61 13.95 34.03
CA ASN A 13 35.07 15.27 34.34
C ASN A 13 35.10 16.25 33.13
N GLY A 14 34.88 15.73 31.95
CA GLY A 14 34.82 16.54 30.76
C GLY A 14 33.67 17.57 30.85
N PHE A 15 33.88 18.68 30.18
CA PHE A 15 32.97 19.82 30.19
C PHE A 15 32.88 20.37 28.75
N ILE A 16 31.65 20.60 28.26
CA ILE A 16 31.41 21.23 26.98
C ILE A 16 30.44 22.36 27.15
N GLN A 17 30.85 23.56 26.83
CA GLN A 17 30.00 24.73 26.72
C GLN A 17 30.26 25.45 25.42
N THR A 18 29.23 25.96 24.80
CA THR A 18 29.30 26.69 23.54
C THR A 18 28.45 27.94 23.59
N GLU A 19 28.70 28.87 22.69
CA GLU A 19 27.90 30.10 22.56
C GLU A 19 26.46 29.84 22.06
N TYR A 20 26.22 28.65 21.53
CA TYR A 20 24.95 28.32 20.89
C TYR A 20 23.86 27.83 21.85
N TYR A 21 24.25 27.42 23.07
CA TYR A 21 23.30 26.94 24.07
C TYR A 21 23.77 27.31 25.50
N PRO A 22 22.89 27.90 26.35
CA PRO A 22 23.34 28.47 27.64
C PRO A 22 23.78 27.44 28.67
N ASN A 23 23.22 26.21 28.62
CA ASN A 23 23.54 25.18 29.59
C ASN A 23 24.63 24.23 29.07
N PRO A 24 25.72 24.04 29.84
CA PRO A 24 26.80 23.14 29.48
C PRO A 24 26.41 21.66 29.60
N ILE A 25 27.14 20.78 28.90
CA ILE A 25 27.21 19.37 29.23
C ILE A 25 28.36 19.19 30.21
N THR A 26 28.09 18.65 31.39
CA THR A 26 29.05 18.54 32.48
C THR A 26 29.26 17.11 32.95
N ASN A 27 30.28 16.87 33.77
CA ASN A 27 30.59 15.57 34.35
C ASN A 27 30.71 14.46 33.29
N ILE A 28 31.31 14.79 32.15
CA ILE A 28 31.48 13.81 31.06
C ILE A 28 32.59 12.86 31.47
N ASN A 29 32.20 11.61 31.74
CA ASN A 29 33.13 10.52 32.00
C ASN A 29 32.96 9.46 30.93
N CYS A 30 34.06 9.02 30.35
CA CYS A 30 34.04 7.99 29.32
C CYS A 30 35.33 7.17 29.39
N ASN A 31 35.20 5.89 29.63
CA ASN A 31 36.29 4.92 29.48
C ASN A 31 35.89 3.88 28.43
N ALA A 32 36.59 3.87 27.31
CA ALA A 32 36.28 3.00 26.19
C ALA A 32 37.52 2.32 25.65
N THR A 33 37.38 1.07 25.23
CA THR A 33 38.42 0.34 24.52
C THR A 33 37.89 -0.28 23.24
N ILE A 34 38.68 -0.19 22.18
CA ILE A 34 38.43 -0.82 20.89
C ILE A 34 39.61 -1.68 20.57
N LYS A 35 39.37 -2.99 20.45
CA LYS A 35 40.45 -3.99 20.18
C LYS A 35 40.10 -4.83 18.94
N ASN A 36 41.07 -4.94 18.05
CA ASN A 36 41.01 -5.82 16.88
C ASN A 36 42.40 -6.31 16.56
N GLN A 37 42.81 -7.44 17.11
CA GLN A 37 44.18 -7.96 17.01
C GLN A 37 44.41 -8.70 15.68
N LYS A 38 43.35 -9.28 15.11
CA LYS A 38 43.46 -10.09 13.87
C LYS A 38 43.09 -9.33 12.60
N GLY A 39 42.66 -8.07 12.70
CA GLY A 39 42.21 -7.30 11.53
C GLY A 39 40.95 -7.88 10.87
N THR A 40 40.07 -8.53 11.65
CA THR A 40 38.87 -9.16 11.17
C THR A 40 37.64 -8.62 11.91
N ILE A 41 36.47 -8.65 11.27
CA ILE A 41 35.20 -8.15 11.85
C ILE A 41 34.73 -9.03 13.04
N ASP A 42 35.12 -10.30 13.08
CA ASP A 42 34.79 -11.24 14.15
C ASP A 42 35.69 -11.07 15.39
N ASP A 43 36.90 -10.50 15.21
CA ASP A 43 37.80 -10.21 16.34
C ASP A 43 37.56 -8.82 16.95
N LEU A 44 36.77 -7.95 16.27
CA LEU A 44 36.50 -6.62 16.75
C LEU A 44 35.69 -6.64 18.07
N LYS A 45 36.25 -5.99 19.10
CA LYS A 45 35.64 -5.81 20.42
C LYS A 45 35.58 -4.35 20.75
N VAL A 46 34.43 -3.90 21.21
CA VAL A 46 34.20 -2.52 21.70
C VAL A 46 33.67 -2.64 23.12
N LYS A 47 34.40 -2.10 24.08
CA LYS A 47 33.94 -2.01 25.46
C LYS A 47 33.87 -0.57 25.88
N LEU A 48 32.66 -0.14 26.25
CA LEU A 48 32.38 1.12 26.90
C LEU A 48 32.08 0.80 28.36
N GLN A 49 32.95 1.19 29.26
CA GLN A 49 32.68 1.19 30.70
C GLN A 49 31.62 2.27 30.98
N PRO A 50 30.98 2.29 32.16
CA PRO A 50 29.93 3.29 32.36
C PRO A 50 30.40 4.68 31.97
N ALA A 51 29.94 5.11 30.79
CA ALA A 51 30.07 6.50 30.36
C ALA A 51 28.89 7.27 30.88
N SER A 52 29.13 8.50 31.35
CA SER A 52 28.10 9.33 31.90
C SER A 52 28.30 10.80 31.56
N PHE A 53 27.23 11.53 31.53
CA PHE A 53 27.25 12.99 31.45
C PHE A 53 26.00 13.55 32.09
N THR A 54 26.09 14.81 32.54
CA THR A 54 24.95 15.57 33.05
C THR A 54 24.60 16.70 32.09
N PHE A 55 23.36 16.78 31.70
CA PHE A 55 22.82 17.82 30.85
C PHE A 55 21.47 18.28 31.37
N GLU A 56 21.31 19.59 31.61
CA GLU A 56 20.10 20.18 32.22
C GLU A 56 19.66 19.46 33.51
N GLN A 57 20.62 19.18 34.37
CA GLN A 57 20.45 18.49 35.67
C GLN A 57 20.04 17.00 35.53
N GLU A 58 19.90 16.48 34.34
CA GLU A 58 19.60 15.07 34.09
C GLU A 58 20.90 14.28 33.83
N LEU A 59 21.09 13.22 34.59
CA LEU A 59 22.19 12.28 34.40
C LEU A 59 21.81 11.23 33.36
N PHE A 60 22.68 11.07 32.37
CA PHE A 60 22.58 9.98 31.41
C PHE A 60 23.80 9.05 31.55
N THR A 61 23.56 7.74 31.64
CA THR A 61 24.60 6.72 31.75
C THR A 61 24.41 5.66 30.68
N VAL A 62 25.53 5.18 30.12
CA VAL A 62 25.55 4.06 29.18
C VAL A 62 26.78 3.21 29.39
N GLU A 63 26.62 1.89 29.37
CA GLU A 63 27.72 0.93 29.27
C GLU A 63 27.43 -0.05 28.14
N ALA A 64 28.46 -0.51 27.46
CA ALA A 64 28.31 -1.47 26.36
C ALA A 64 29.52 -2.39 26.26
N ASN A 65 29.26 -3.68 26.02
CA ASN A 65 30.24 -4.64 25.57
C ASN A 65 29.75 -5.27 24.27
N LEU A 66 30.47 -5.03 23.17
CA LEU A 66 30.14 -5.49 21.83
C LEU A 66 31.29 -6.34 21.31
N GLU A 67 31.03 -7.57 20.96
CA GLU A 67 32.03 -8.51 20.49
C GLU A 67 31.57 -9.26 19.26
N ASN A 68 32.50 -9.66 18.40
CA ASN A 68 32.22 -10.46 17.22
C ASN A 68 31.14 -9.83 16.31
N PHE A 69 31.50 -8.78 15.61
CA PHE A 69 30.56 -8.07 14.72
C PHE A 69 30.09 -8.90 13.50
N LYS A 70 30.68 -10.10 13.30
CA LYS A 70 30.17 -11.09 12.34
C LYS A 70 28.94 -11.83 12.87
N ASP A 71 28.87 -12.07 14.19
CA ASP A 71 27.73 -12.62 14.92
C ASP A 71 27.64 -11.88 16.27
N LEU A 72 27.13 -10.65 16.19
CA LEU A 72 27.23 -9.65 17.26
C LEU A 72 26.68 -10.18 18.60
N ALA A 73 27.59 -10.30 19.56
CA ALA A 73 27.26 -10.45 20.97
C ALA A 73 27.24 -9.06 21.61
N TYR A 74 26.18 -8.74 22.33
CA TYR A 74 26.00 -7.43 22.96
C TYR A 74 25.54 -7.56 24.41
N ASP A 75 26.08 -6.67 25.26
CA ASP A 75 25.63 -6.41 26.63
C ASP A 75 25.63 -4.91 26.80
N ILE A 76 24.43 -4.28 26.80
CA ILE A 76 24.25 -2.82 26.78
C ILE A 76 23.32 -2.45 27.92
N LYS A 77 23.72 -1.47 28.73
CA LYS A 77 22.82 -0.82 29.70
C LYS A 77 22.78 0.67 29.43
N ALA A 78 21.60 1.27 29.48
CA ALA A 78 21.42 2.70 29.30
C ALA A 78 20.30 3.22 30.21
N LYS A 79 20.59 4.28 30.93
CA LYS A 79 19.64 4.88 31.86
C LYS A 79 19.76 6.40 31.85
N GLY A 80 18.62 7.07 31.83
CA GLY A 80 18.54 8.53 31.91
C GLY A 80 17.58 9.15 30.93
N VAL A 81 17.65 10.47 30.86
CA VAL A 81 16.85 11.32 30.00
C VAL A 81 17.76 12.09 29.06
N LEU A 82 17.41 12.14 27.78
CA LEU A 82 18.16 12.86 26.77
C LEU A 82 17.22 13.72 25.93
N ASN A 83 17.33 15.03 26.06
CA ASN A 83 16.66 15.98 25.17
C ASN A 83 17.55 16.24 23.95
N ILE A 84 17.26 15.57 22.85
CA ILE A 84 18.10 15.58 21.64
C ILE A 84 18.13 16.98 21.04
N SER A 85 16.99 17.68 20.97
CA SER A 85 16.92 19.01 20.37
C SER A 85 17.82 20.02 21.06
N LYS A 86 17.90 19.94 22.38
CA LYS A 86 18.74 20.82 23.17
C LYS A 86 20.24 20.46 23.05
N ILE A 87 20.58 19.18 23.07
CA ILE A 87 21.95 18.71 22.85
C ILE A 87 22.47 19.13 21.48
N TYR A 88 21.65 19.00 20.42
CA TYR A 88 22.06 19.44 19.06
C TYR A 88 22.33 20.94 19.00
N LYS A 89 21.60 21.76 19.75
CA LYS A 89 21.88 23.19 19.84
C LYS A 89 23.27 23.48 20.44
N VAL A 90 23.71 22.69 21.42
CA VAL A 90 25.06 22.82 21.98
C VAL A 90 26.13 22.70 20.88
N PHE A 91 25.93 21.84 19.85
CA PHE A 91 26.92 21.61 18.80
C PHE A 91 26.70 22.44 17.53
N SER A 92 25.71 23.35 17.50
CA SER A 92 25.43 24.26 16.36
C SER A 92 25.43 23.62 14.98
N GLN A 93 24.85 22.45 14.82
CA GLN A 93 24.72 21.85 13.51
C GLN A 93 23.63 22.59 12.70
N LYS A 94 24.04 23.52 11.82
CA LYS A 94 23.14 24.23 10.91
C LYS A 94 22.46 23.25 9.97
N GLY A 95 21.12 23.34 9.87
CA GLY A 95 20.33 22.54 8.92
C GLY A 95 19.75 21.23 9.47
N LEU A 96 20.00 20.89 10.73
CA LEU A 96 19.35 19.79 11.42
C LEU A 96 18.36 20.37 12.44
N ASP A 97 17.11 20.53 12.02
CA ASP A 97 16.00 20.77 12.93
C ASP A 97 15.59 19.40 13.53
N VAL A 98 16.32 19.00 14.57
CA VAL A 98 16.08 17.73 15.28
C VAL A 98 15.42 18.06 16.60
N ASP A 99 14.11 17.80 16.67
CA ASP A 99 13.40 17.74 17.95
C ASP A 99 13.39 16.28 18.41
N GLY A 100 13.43 16.06 19.72
CA GLY A 100 13.35 14.70 20.24
C GLY A 100 13.67 14.58 21.71
N TYR A 101 13.02 13.59 22.32
CA TYR A 101 13.18 13.22 23.70
C TYR A 101 13.34 11.71 23.81
N ILE A 102 14.31 11.28 24.58
CA ILE A 102 14.53 9.86 24.91
C ILE A 102 14.64 9.73 26.43
N LYS A 103 13.81 8.85 26.99
CA LYS A 103 13.96 8.40 28.38
C LYS A 103 14.14 6.88 28.36
N THR A 104 15.15 6.40 29.04
CA THR A 104 15.50 4.99 28.98
C THR A 104 15.93 4.45 30.34
N ASP A 105 15.57 3.21 30.60
CA ASP A 105 16.11 2.35 31.65
C ASP A 105 16.14 0.92 31.06
N LEU A 106 17.22 0.62 30.33
CA LEU A 106 17.36 -0.57 29.52
C LEU A 106 18.58 -1.39 29.95
N ALA A 107 18.38 -2.70 29.97
CA ALA A 107 19.46 -3.70 29.98
C ALA A 107 19.21 -4.70 28.84
N LEU A 108 20.12 -4.74 27.89
CA LEU A 108 20.01 -5.52 26.66
C LEU A 108 21.21 -6.46 26.56
N LYS A 109 20.99 -7.78 26.58
CA LYS A 109 22.04 -8.76 26.47
C LYS A 109 21.62 -9.89 25.56
N GLY A 110 22.49 -10.28 24.63
CA GLY A 110 22.18 -11.35 23.72
C GLY A 110 23.22 -11.54 22.63
N LYS A 111 22.89 -12.44 21.72
CA LYS A 111 23.68 -12.76 20.54
C LYS A 111 22.80 -12.78 19.31
N GLN A 112 23.29 -12.25 18.21
CA GLN A 112 22.51 -12.12 16.97
C GLN A 112 22.01 -13.48 16.47
N SER A 113 22.88 -14.50 16.44
CA SER A 113 22.51 -15.83 15.99
C SER A 113 21.46 -16.53 16.88
N ASP A 114 21.39 -16.20 18.17
CA ASP A 114 20.36 -16.75 19.05
C ASP A 114 18.98 -16.19 18.70
N ALA A 115 18.91 -14.90 18.38
CA ALA A 115 17.67 -14.29 17.89
C ALA A 115 17.22 -14.88 16.53
N GLU A 116 18.17 -15.10 15.61
CA GLU A 116 17.89 -15.67 14.29
C GLU A 116 17.37 -17.12 14.37
N LYS A 117 17.96 -17.92 15.25
CA LYS A 117 17.59 -19.34 15.47
C LYS A 117 16.35 -19.51 16.35
N GLY A 118 15.80 -18.42 16.90
CA GLY A 118 14.65 -18.48 17.81
C GLY A 118 14.98 -18.93 19.23
N ASN A 119 16.26 -18.92 19.63
CA ASN A 119 16.71 -19.24 20.97
C ASN A 119 16.48 -18.09 21.96
N TYR A 120 15.24 -17.60 22.03
CA TYR A 120 14.89 -16.38 22.75
C TYR A 120 15.15 -16.44 24.26
N SER A 121 15.23 -17.63 24.86
CA SER A 121 15.61 -17.80 26.26
C SER A 121 17.05 -17.35 26.58
N LYS A 122 17.92 -17.29 25.56
CA LYS A 122 19.29 -16.77 25.71
C LYS A 122 19.39 -15.25 25.59
N LEU A 123 18.32 -14.58 25.17
CA LEU A 123 18.24 -13.13 25.12
C LEU A 123 17.73 -12.59 26.45
N ASN A 124 18.50 -11.72 27.09
CA ASN A 124 18.12 -11.11 28.36
C ASN A 124 17.99 -9.59 28.17
N SER A 125 16.93 -9.18 27.47
CA SER A 125 16.61 -7.78 27.27
C SER A 125 15.41 -7.40 28.12
N LYS A 126 15.53 -6.34 28.92
CA LYS A 126 14.47 -5.83 29.81
C LYS A 126 14.62 -4.34 30.00
N GLY A 127 13.51 -3.73 30.41
CA GLY A 127 13.44 -2.30 30.70
C GLY A 127 12.47 -1.55 29.80
N THR A 128 12.59 -0.23 29.81
CA THR A 128 11.69 0.68 29.11
C THR A 128 12.46 1.69 28.27
N LEU A 129 11.84 2.07 27.15
CA LEU A 129 12.28 3.13 26.28
C LEU A 129 11.08 4.00 25.93
N GLU A 130 11.13 5.28 26.26
CA GLU A 130 10.17 6.29 25.82
C GLU A 130 10.86 7.23 24.84
N ILE A 131 10.22 7.47 23.72
CA ILE A 131 10.68 8.41 22.70
C ILE A 131 9.55 9.37 22.34
N ARG A 132 9.89 10.64 22.10
CA ARG A 132 8.94 11.66 21.63
C ARG A 132 9.58 12.53 20.57
N ASN A 133 8.79 12.91 19.57
CA ASN A 133 9.17 13.83 18.49
C ASN A 133 10.45 13.40 17.74
N ILE A 134 10.60 12.10 17.47
CA ILE A 134 11.75 11.55 16.75
C ILE A 134 11.39 11.35 15.28
N ALA A 135 12.10 12.02 14.38
CA ALA A 135 11.99 11.84 12.95
C ALA A 135 12.92 10.71 12.47
N VAL A 136 12.33 9.69 11.86
CA VAL A 136 13.05 8.51 11.36
C VAL A 136 13.08 8.53 9.84
N ALA A 137 14.28 8.56 9.26
CA ALA A 137 14.49 8.35 7.83
C ALA A 137 14.63 6.85 7.52
N SER A 138 14.11 6.42 6.40
CA SER A 138 14.20 5.04 5.92
C SER A 138 14.41 5.02 4.41
N THR A 139 15.21 4.09 3.92
CA THR A 139 15.38 3.86 2.47
C THR A 139 14.13 3.34 1.78
N TYR A 140 13.12 2.92 2.55
CA TYR A 140 11.85 2.39 2.05
C TYR A 140 10.72 3.42 2.05
N LEU A 141 10.92 4.56 2.70
CA LEU A 141 9.94 5.62 2.81
C LEU A 141 10.46 6.89 2.13
N PRO A 142 9.72 7.48 1.18
CA PRO A 142 10.12 8.71 0.49
C PRO A 142 10.36 9.90 1.41
N LYS A 143 9.65 9.94 2.55
CA LYS A 143 9.72 11.01 3.55
C LYS A 143 10.06 10.44 4.92
N LYS A 144 10.43 11.30 5.86
CA LYS A 144 10.67 10.90 7.27
C LYS A 144 9.35 10.55 7.96
N LEU A 145 9.37 9.47 8.75
CA LEU A 145 8.30 9.12 9.69
C LEU A 145 8.53 9.90 10.99
N LEU A 146 7.56 10.67 11.43
CA LEU A 146 7.62 11.36 12.73
C LEU A 146 6.95 10.51 13.80
N ILE A 147 7.73 10.01 14.75
CA ILE A 147 7.23 9.37 15.97
C ILE A 147 6.93 10.46 16.99
N LYS A 148 5.64 10.76 17.17
CA LYS A 148 5.19 11.76 18.15
C LYS A 148 5.37 11.26 19.57
N GLU A 149 5.03 9.99 19.79
CA GLU A 149 5.17 9.31 21.07
C GLU A 149 5.33 7.81 20.87
N GLY A 150 6.27 7.19 21.58
CA GLY A 150 6.44 5.75 21.62
C GLY A 150 6.94 5.30 23.00
N ILE A 151 6.16 4.42 23.66
CA ILE A 151 6.51 3.83 24.94
C ILE A 151 6.68 2.33 24.75
N PHE A 152 7.91 1.88 24.86
CA PHE A 152 8.31 0.51 24.60
C PHE A 152 8.74 -0.19 25.88
N LYS A 153 8.33 -1.45 26.03
CA LYS A 153 8.73 -2.32 27.11
C LYS A 153 9.43 -3.55 26.52
N PHE A 154 10.66 -3.76 26.92
CA PHE A 154 11.48 -4.88 26.47
C PHE A 154 11.33 -6.06 27.44
N ASN A 155 11.17 -7.25 26.88
CA ASN A 155 11.19 -8.51 27.59
C ASN A 155 11.75 -9.59 26.65
N GLN A 156 12.99 -10.01 26.90
CA GLN A 156 13.77 -10.91 26.03
C GLN A 156 13.85 -10.34 24.59
N ASP A 157 13.40 -11.10 23.58
CA ASP A 157 13.36 -10.68 22.19
C ASP A 157 12.16 -9.76 21.85
N LYS A 158 11.21 -9.64 22.76
CA LYS A 158 9.95 -8.93 22.52
C LYS A 158 10.03 -7.49 22.99
N MET A 159 9.79 -6.56 22.10
CA MET A 159 9.55 -5.16 22.39
C MET A 159 8.05 -4.87 22.20
N SER A 160 7.32 -4.73 23.31
CA SER A 160 5.89 -4.42 23.29
C SER A 160 5.68 -2.93 23.51
N PHE A 161 4.56 -2.42 22.97
CA PHE A 161 4.12 -1.05 23.16
C PHE A 161 2.60 -0.95 23.18
N ASN A 162 2.09 -0.21 24.14
CA ASN A 162 0.66 0.09 24.26
C ASN A 162 0.32 1.45 23.60
N THR A 163 1.32 2.30 23.46
CA THR A 163 1.20 3.60 22.84
C THR A 163 2.35 3.78 21.85
N PHE A 164 2.01 3.92 20.60
CA PHE A 164 2.90 4.37 19.55
C PHE A 164 2.08 5.26 18.61
N ILE A 165 2.38 6.56 18.65
CA ILE A 165 1.71 7.58 17.85
C ILE A 165 2.72 8.13 16.86
N ALA A 166 2.41 8.02 15.58
CA ALA A 166 3.27 8.50 14.51
C ALA A 166 2.45 9.25 13.44
N SER A 167 3.14 10.06 12.66
CA SER A 167 2.59 10.66 11.46
C SER A 167 3.59 10.53 10.31
N TYR A 168 3.06 10.38 9.11
CA TYR A 168 3.82 10.35 7.88
C TYR A 168 3.17 11.32 6.91
N SER A 169 3.78 12.49 6.74
CA SER A 169 3.17 13.61 6.02
C SER A 169 1.75 13.91 6.56
N GLN A 170 0.70 13.68 5.78
CA GLN A 170 -0.70 13.90 6.20
C GLN A 170 -1.31 12.70 6.95
N SER A 171 -0.69 11.52 6.84
CA SER A 171 -1.19 10.30 7.44
C SER A 171 -0.88 10.22 8.93
N ASP A 172 -1.84 9.75 9.73
CA ASP A 172 -1.68 9.51 11.17
C ASP A 172 -1.78 8.03 11.51
N PHE A 173 -1.02 7.60 12.53
CA PHE A 173 -1.00 6.21 12.98
C PHE A 173 -0.99 6.13 14.49
N LYS A 174 -1.88 5.33 15.04
CA LYS A 174 -1.85 4.87 16.41
C LYS A 174 -1.73 3.38 16.43
N LEU A 175 -0.64 2.86 17.00
CA LEU A 175 -0.37 1.44 17.04
C LEU A 175 -0.27 0.94 18.48
N ASN A 176 -0.68 -0.31 18.66
CA ASN A 176 -0.51 -1.08 19.88
C ASN A 176 -0.11 -2.50 19.47
N GLY A 177 0.86 -3.09 20.13
CA GLY A 177 1.32 -4.41 19.78
C GLY A 177 2.75 -4.72 20.19
N TYR A 178 3.45 -5.45 19.36
CA TYR A 178 4.83 -5.83 19.66
C TYR A 178 5.66 -6.03 18.40
N LEU A 179 6.96 -5.85 18.58
CA LEU A 179 8.02 -6.25 17.65
C LEU A 179 8.89 -7.34 18.27
N LYS A 180 9.47 -8.18 17.43
CA LYS A 180 10.51 -9.14 17.74
C LYS A 180 11.65 -9.01 16.75
N ASN A 181 12.83 -9.45 17.17
CA ASN A 181 14.04 -9.45 16.35
C ASN A 181 14.52 -8.03 15.95
N VAL A 182 14.24 -7.04 16.80
CA VAL A 182 14.52 -5.63 16.52
C VAL A 182 16.02 -5.38 16.36
N PHE A 183 16.85 -5.92 17.27
CA PHE A 183 18.30 -5.71 17.24
C PHE A 183 18.95 -6.35 16.02
N ASN A 184 18.49 -7.54 15.61
CA ASN A 184 18.97 -8.19 14.41
C ASN A 184 18.54 -7.42 13.14
N PHE A 185 17.33 -6.86 13.13
CA PHE A 185 16.89 -6.00 12.03
C PHE A 185 17.72 -4.72 11.90
N LEU A 186 18.13 -4.12 13.02
CA LEU A 186 18.98 -2.93 13.06
C LEU A 186 20.47 -3.22 12.81
N SER A 187 20.90 -4.48 12.91
CA SER A 187 22.28 -4.90 12.67
C SER A 187 22.68 -4.77 11.20
N PRO A 188 23.97 -4.73 10.86
CA PRO A 188 24.45 -4.67 9.48
C PRO A 188 23.91 -5.79 8.57
N ARG A 189 23.58 -6.95 9.11
CA ARG A 189 23.00 -8.09 8.36
C ARG A 189 21.51 -7.99 8.10
N LYS A 190 20.83 -6.97 8.66
CA LYS A 190 19.41 -6.67 8.41
C LYS A 190 18.49 -7.90 8.48
N GLY A 191 18.42 -8.54 9.64
CA GLY A 191 17.51 -9.67 9.86
C GLY A 191 16.03 -9.30 9.68
N THR A 192 15.15 -10.29 9.68
CA THR A 192 13.71 -10.06 9.49
C THR A 192 13.07 -9.51 10.76
N LEU A 193 12.48 -8.30 10.66
CA LEU A 193 11.64 -7.72 11.71
C LEU A 193 10.29 -8.45 11.73
N LYS A 194 9.90 -8.96 12.90
CA LYS A 194 8.60 -9.64 13.08
C LYS A 194 7.72 -8.85 14.04
N GLY A 195 6.41 -8.86 13.83
CA GLY A 195 5.50 -8.16 14.73
C GLY A 195 4.03 -8.38 14.45
N ALA A 196 3.23 -8.01 15.44
CA ALA A 196 1.77 -7.97 15.30
C ALA A 196 1.22 -6.73 16.03
N PHE A 197 0.28 -6.03 15.37
CA PHE A 197 -0.22 -4.74 15.80
C PHE A 197 -1.72 -4.61 15.57
N THR A 198 -2.34 -3.77 16.39
CA THR A 198 -3.57 -3.07 16.04
C THR A 198 -3.20 -1.69 15.53
N LEU A 199 -3.68 -1.33 14.36
CA LEU A 199 -3.49 -0.02 13.75
C LEU A 199 -4.82 0.72 13.75
N GLN A 200 -4.82 1.94 14.25
CA GLN A 200 -5.92 2.89 14.13
C GLN A 200 -5.42 4.17 13.46
N SER A 201 -6.21 4.70 12.54
CA SER A 201 -5.92 5.94 11.84
C SER A 201 -7.21 6.74 11.61
N LYS A 202 -7.11 8.06 11.67
CA LYS A 202 -8.18 8.96 11.22
C LYS A 202 -8.08 9.19 9.71
N TYR A 203 -6.85 9.29 9.20
CA TYR A 203 -6.60 9.57 7.80
C TYR A 203 -5.30 8.91 7.32
N ILE A 204 -5.37 8.23 6.18
CA ILE A 204 -4.22 7.68 5.45
C ILE A 204 -4.29 8.19 4.01
N ASN A 205 -3.23 8.86 3.56
CA ASN A 205 -3.00 9.11 2.14
C ASN A 205 -2.01 8.06 1.64
N ALA A 206 -2.50 7.06 0.91
CA ALA A 206 -1.67 5.94 0.45
C ALA A 206 -0.67 6.37 -0.65
N ASP A 207 -0.95 7.45 -1.37
CA ASP A 207 -0.05 7.98 -2.41
C ASP A 207 1.28 8.50 -1.85
N GLU A 208 1.29 8.91 -0.58
CA GLU A 208 2.51 9.38 0.10
C GLU A 208 3.59 8.30 0.23
N PHE A 209 3.20 7.00 0.14
CA PHE A 209 4.11 5.86 0.21
C PHE A 209 4.67 5.44 -1.15
N MET A 210 4.22 6.08 -2.24
CA MET A 210 4.76 5.84 -3.57
C MET A 210 6.19 6.39 -3.65
N SER A 211 7.12 5.62 -4.20
CA SER A 211 8.52 6.04 -4.32
C SER A 211 8.62 7.21 -5.32
N SER A 212 9.25 8.31 -4.91
CA SER A 212 9.63 9.38 -5.82
C SER A 212 11.05 9.11 -6.36
N GLU A 213 11.27 9.22 -7.67
CA GLU A 213 12.65 9.34 -8.17
C GLU A 213 13.18 10.71 -7.75
N THR A 214 14.02 10.76 -6.72
CA THR A 214 14.93 11.86 -6.54
C THR A 214 15.99 11.75 -7.64
N THR A 215 15.81 12.48 -8.72
CA THR A 215 16.93 12.82 -9.61
C THR A 215 17.91 13.62 -8.77
N ASN A 216 19.01 13.00 -8.33
CA ASN A 216 20.21 13.69 -7.90
C ASN A 216 20.82 14.38 -9.15
N THR A 217 20.28 15.49 -9.54
CA THR A 217 20.96 16.46 -10.37
C THR A 217 21.58 17.50 -9.44
N ALA A 218 22.87 17.32 -9.20
CA ALA A 218 23.70 18.37 -8.64
C ALA A 218 23.54 19.64 -9.49
N ALA A 219 23.51 20.75 -8.80
CA ALA A 219 23.33 22.10 -9.24
C ALA A 219 23.99 22.45 -10.60
N ALA A 220 23.21 23.03 -11.49
CA ALA A 220 23.70 24.10 -12.41
C ALA A 220 22.51 24.95 -12.87
N ASN A 221 22.51 26.19 -12.43
CA ASN A 221 22.00 27.45 -13.01
C ASN A 221 20.79 27.46 -13.96
N SER A 222 19.79 28.21 -13.45
CA SER A 222 18.98 29.24 -14.13
C SER A 222 18.40 28.99 -15.52
N THR A 223 17.08 28.96 -15.62
CA THR A 223 16.29 29.99 -16.34
C THR A 223 14.79 29.71 -16.11
N LYS A 224 14.03 30.78 -15.98
CA LYS A 224 12.56 30.75 -15.83
C LYS A 224 11.92 30.24 -17.12
N GLU A 225 11.22 29.12 -17.05
CA GLU A 225 10.18 28.78 -18.04
C GLU A 225 8.92 28.25 -17.34
N ASN A 226 7.77 28.54 -17.94
CA ASN A 226 6.43 28.30 -17.44
C ASN A 226 6.18 26.86 -16.99
N PRO A 227 5.33 26.62 -15.96
CA PRO A 227 5.04 25.28 -15.48
C PRO A 227 4.10 24.54 -16.44
N THR A 228 4.64 23.89 -17.43
CA THR A 228 3.99 22.74 -18.07
C THR A 228 3.86 21.65 -17.03
N LYS A 229 2.68 21.07 -16.83
CA LYS A 229 2.41 19.92 -15.98
C LYS A 229 3.36 18.78 -16.35
N SER A 230 4.53 18.71 -15.73
CA SER A 230 5.38 17.54 -15.77
C SER A 230 4.71 16.46 -14.90
N THR A 231 4.20 15.42 -15.52
CA THR A 231 3.87 14.16 -14.87
C THR A 231 5.16 13.55 -14.35
N THR A 232 5.60 13.95 -13.17
CA THR A 232 6.64 13.24 -12.43
C THR A 232 6.13 11.82 -12.19
N SER A 233 6.74 10.82 -12.85
CA SER A 233 6.44 9.42 -12.61
C SER A 233 6.78 9.11 -11.16
N THR A 234 5.76 8.95 -10.34
CA THR A 234 5.88 8.44 -8.98
C THR A 234 6.12 6.94 -9.09
N GLY A 235 7.09 6.38 -8.35
CA GLY A 235 7.31 4.93 -8.37
C GLY A 235 6.25 4.16 -7.56
N VAL A 236 6.30 2.83 -7.61
CA VAL A 236 5.38 1.97 -6.86
C VAL A 236 5.67 1.99 -5.35
N ILE A 237 4.70 1.61 -4.53
CA ILE A 237 4.87 1.43 -3.08
C ILE A 237 5.81 0.24 -2.82
N ILE A 238 6.95 0.48 -2.18
CA ILE A 238 7.93 -0.56 -1.90
C ILE A 238 7.61 -1.28 -0.60
N ILE A 239 7.45 -2.60 -0.68
CA ILE A 239 7.29 -3.46 0.50
C ILE A 239 8.63 -4.13 0.82
N PRO A 240 9.26 -3.83 1.97
CA PRO A 240 10.54 -4.43 2.35
C PRO A 240 10.47 -5.96 2.49
N LYS A 241 11.48 -6.66 1.95
CA LYS A 241 11.51 -8.14 2.00
C LYS A 241 11.80 -8.69 3.40
N ASN A 242 12.48 -7.91 4.22
CA ASN A 242 12.88 -8.29 5.59
C ASN A 242 11.85 -7.87 6.66
N LEU A 243 10.58 -7.75 6.28
CA LEU A 243 9.46 -7.54 7.20
C LEU A 243 8.53 -8.76 7.23
N TYR A 244 8.12 -9.16 8.43
CA TYR A 244 7.00 -10.06 8.67
C TYR A 244 6.09 -9.46 9.73
N LEU A 245 5.19 -8.59 9.28
CA LEU A 245 4.29 -7.81 10.12
C LEU A 245 2.83 -8.17 9.86
N LYS A 246 2.04 -8.25 10.92
CA LYS A 246 0.60 -8.46 10.87
C LYS A 246 -0.10 -7.26 11.50
N PHE A 247 -1.13 -6.75 10.84
CA PHE A 247 -1.92 -5.63 11.33
C PHE A 247 -3.40 -6.00 11.37
N LYS A 248 -4.07 -5.67 12.46
CA LYS A 248 -5.50 -5.51 12.52
C LYS A 248 -5.76 -4.01 12.37
N ALA A 249 -6.23 -3.57 11.20
CA ALA A 249 -6.27 -2.15 10.86
C ALA A 249 -7.69 -1.62 10.83
N ILE A 250 -7.85 -0.39 11.30
CA ILE A 250 -9.07 0.42 11.20
C ILE A 250 -8.64 1.83 10.79
N ALA A 251 -9.19 2.33 9.70
CA ALA A 251 -8.97 3.70 9.24
C ALA A 251 -10.31 4.38 8.92
N GLN A 252 -10.49 5.64 9.39
CA GLN A 252 -11.72 6.38 9.11
C GLN A 252 -11.80 6.82 7.66
N LYS A 253 -10.68 7.31 7.12
CA LYS A 253 -10.54 7.74 5.72
C LYS A 253 -9.23 7.23 5.15
N VAL A 254 -9.26 6.76 3.91
CA VAL A 254 -8.08 6.36 3.14
C VAL A 254 -8.22 6.92 1.74
N ASP A 255 -7.27 7.74 1.33
CA ASP A 255 -7.18 8.22 -0.04
C ASP A 255 -6.10 7.43 -0.79
N PHE A 256 -6.40 7.00 -1.98
CA PHE A 256 -5.48 6.37 -2.91
C PHE A 256 -5.82 6.78 -4.34
N GLN A 257 -4.95 7.55 -4.97
CA GLN A 257 -5.22 8.19 -6.25
C GLN A 257 -6.53 9.01 -6.19
N GLU A 258 -7.47 8.74 -7.08
CA GLU A 258 -8.79 9.41 -7.10
C GLU A 258 -9.82 8.73 -6.18
N LEU A 259 -9.44 7.64 -5.47
CA LEU A 259 -10.37 6.88 -4.63
C LEU A 259 -10.40 7.43 -3.20
N HIS A 260 -11.59 7.69 -2.69
CA HIS A 260 -11.84 8.14 -1.33
C HIS A 260 -12.61 7.07 -0.55
N LEU A 261 -11.87 6.26 0.20
CA LEU A 261 -12.45 5.19 0.99
C LEU A 261 -12.74 5.68 2.40
N THR A 262 -13.85 5.21 2.98
CA THR A 262 -14.20 5.50 4.36
C THR A 262 -14.51 4.23 5.15
N LYS A 263 -14.38 4.30 6.48
CA LYS A 263 -14.64 3.18 7.41
C LYS A 263 -13.90 1.90 7.04
N ALA A 264 -12.66 2.06 6.58
CA ALA A 264 -11.82 0.93 6.17
C ALA A 264 -11.40 0.10 7.39
N ASN A 265 -11.51 -1.22 7.29
CA ASN A 265 -11.04 -2.16 8.28
C ASN A 265 -10.61 -3.47 7.62
N GLY A 266 -9.70 -4.22 8.26
CA GLY A 266 -9.23 -5.49 7.73
C GLY A 266 -7.95 -5.98 8.39
N ASN A 267 -7.47 -7.12 7.90
CA ASN A 267 -6.21 -7.72 8.32
C ASN A 267 -5.17 -7.53 7.21
N LEU A 268 -4.06 -6.88 7.55
CA LEU A 268 -2.93 -6.67 6.66
C LEU A 268 -1.78 -7.55 7.11
N LYS A 269 -1.09 -8.16 6.16
CA LYS A 269 0.13 -8.92 6.43
C LYS A 269 1.20 -8.53 5.41
N MET A 270 2.34 -8.05 5.91
CA MET A 270 3.54 -7.83 5.11
C MET A 270 4.47 -9.04 5.29
N LYS A 271 4.92 -9.64 4.19
CA LYS A 271 5.86 -10.76 4.21
C LYS A 271 6.60 -10.87 2.88
N ASN A 272 7.93 -10.93 2.92
CA ASN A 272 8.80 -11.20 1.76
C ASN A 272 8.51 -10.27 0.55
N GLY A 273 8.39 -8.97 0.77
CA GLY A 273 8.11 -8.00 -0.30
C GLY A 273 6.65 -7.95 -0.77
N LYS A 274 5.75 -8.64 -0.07
CA LYS A 274 4.32 -8.73 -0.40
C LYS A 274 3.47 -8.13 0.71
N LEU A 275 2.38 -7.47 0.30
CA LEU A 275 1.30 -7.01 1.16
C LEU A 275 0.05 -7.81 0.85
N TYR A 276 -0.50 -8.44 1.85
CA TYR A 276 -1.78 -9.16 1.81
C TYR A 276 -2.83 -8.34 2.54
N LEU A 277 -3.95 -8.11 1.90
CA LEU A 277 -5.17 -7.55 2.46
C LEU A 277 -6.18 -8.68 2.58
N GLN A 278 -6.67 -8.95 3.78
CA GLN A 278 -7.56 -10.09 4.04
C GLN A 278 -8.79 -9.61 4.83
N ASN A 279 -9.97 -10.03 4.38
CA ASN A 279 -11.24 -9.62 4.99
C ASN A 279 -11.31 -8.08 5.16
N THR A 280 -10.87 -7.37 4.12
CA THR A 280 -10.86 -5.91 4.13
C THR A 280 -12.22 -5.41 3.67
N ASN A 281 -12.79 -4.49 4.44
CA ASN A 281 -14.05 -3.84 4.11
C ASN A 281 -13.87 -2.33 4.19
N PHE A 282 -14.55 -1.62 3.32
CA PHE A 282 -14.58 -0.15 3.29
C PHE A 282 -15.83 0.34 2.55
N ASN A 283 -16.16 1.60 2.72
CA ASN A 283 -17.19 2.26 1.92
C ASN A 283 -16.51 3.02 0.78
N LEU A 284 -17.01 2.87 -0.42
CA LEU A 284 -16.59 3.59 -1.62
C LEU A 284 -17.85 3.98 -2.41
N ILE A 285 -17.92 5.22 -2.90
CA ILE A 285 -19.08 5.73 -3.68
C ILE A 285 -20.45 5.46 -3.05
N GLY A 286 -20.51 5.43 -1.72
CA GLY A 286 -21.75 5.22 -0.98
C GLY A 286 -22.15 3.75 -0.77
N CYS A 287 -21.42 2.77 -1.31
CA CYS A 287 -21.66 1.36 -1.09
C CYS A 287 -20.58 0.70 -0.21
N GLN A 288 -20.92 -0.43 0.37
CA GLN A 288 -19.97 -1.28 1.08
C GLN A 288 -19.23 -2.17 0.11
N VAL A 289 -17.90 -2.21 0.24
CA VAL A 289 -17.00 -3.02 -0.57
C VAL A 289 -16.22 -3.98 0.32
N GLY A 290 -16.26 -5.27 -0.02
CA GLY A 290 -15.40 -6.30 0.56
C GLY A 290 -14.25 -6.62 -0.40
N MET A 291 -13.02 -6.78 0.12
CA MET A 291 -11.85 -7.04 -0.71
C MET A 291 -10.85 -7.97 -0.04
N ASN A 292 -10.32 -8.92 -0.81
CA ASN A 292 -9.07 -9.59 -0.52
C ASN A 292 -8.07 -9.22 -1.62
N ALA A 293 -6.84 -8.90 -1.25
CA ALA A 293 -5.83 -8.51 -2.23
C ALA A 293 -4.43 -8.98 -1.87
N LEU A 294 -3.61 -9.15 -2.89
CA LEU A 294 -2.18 -9.36 -2.84
C LEU A 294 -1.51 -8.29 -3.71
N TYR A 295 -0.54 -7.63 -3.12
CA TYR A 295 0.33 -6.69 -3.80
C TYR A 295 1.78 -7.11 -3.60
N GLU A 296 2.60 -7.06 -4.66
CA GLU A 296 4.02 -7.39 -4.62
C GLU A 296 4.84 -6.34 -5.38
N SER A 297 5.69 -5.62 -4.69
CA SER A 297 6.65 -4.71 -5.32
C SER A 297 7.81 -5.50 -5.93
N LEU A 298 7.98 -5.45 -7.26
CA LEU A 298 9.08 -6.11 -7.96
C LEU A 298 10.31 -5.21 -8.06
N THR A 299 10.09 -3.97 -8.48
CA THR A 299 11.09 -2.91 -8.60
C THR A 299 10.45 -1.58 -8.20
N ALA A 300 11.23 -0.50 -8.17
CA ALA A 300 10.68 0.84 -7.93
C ALA A 300 9.63 1.29 -8.97
N LYS A 301 9.58 0.65 -10.16
CA LYS A 301 8.70 1.04 -11.27
C LYS A 301 7.67 -0.01 -11.65
N LYS A 302 7.68 -1.19 -11.00
CA LYS A 302 6.81 -2.32 -11.38
C LYS A 302 6.33 -3.06 -10.15
N ALA A 303 5.03 -3.36 -10.12
CA ALA A 303 4.43 -4.22 -9.11
C ALA A 303 3.46 -5.23 -9.74
N LEU A 304 3.14 -6.27 -8.99
CA LEU A 304 2.07 -7.22 -9.28
C LEU A 304 0.91 -6.97 -8.31
N PHE A 305 -0.29 -7.19 -8.79
CA PHE A 305 -1.48 -7.22 -7.96
C PHE A 305 -2.39 -8.39 -8.31
N GLU A 306 -3.12 -8.83 -7.32
CA GLU A 306 -4.26 -9.73 -7.45
C GLU A 306 -5.29 -9.31 -6.42
N TYR A 307 -6.55 -9.15 -6.83
CA TYR A 307 -7.63 -8.89 -5.88
C TYR A 307 -8.91 -9.63 -6.26
N GLN A 308 -9.70 -9.92 -5.24
CA GLN A 308 -11.11 -10.21 -5.36
C GLN A 308 -11.88 -9.10 -4.65
N ILE A 309 -12.78 -8.47 -5.36
CA ILE A 309 -13.60 -7.38 -4.87
C ILE A 309 -15.08 -7.75 -4.96
N LYS A 310 -15.84 -7.39 -3.93
CA LYS A 310 -17.28 -7.53 -3.86
C LYS A 310 -17.87 -6.19 -3.48
N ALA A 311 -18.69 -5.61 -4.34
CA ALA A 311 -19.39 -4.36 -4.08
C ALA A 311 -20.88 -4.58 -4.34
N THR A 312 -21.73 -4.09 -3.44
CA THR A 312 -23.17 -4.35 -3.50
C THR A 312 -23.93 -3.04 -3.63
N ASP A 313 -24.84 -3.00 -4.60
CA ASP A 313 -25.82 -1.93 -4.79
C ASP A 313 -25.21 -0.51 -4.88
N PHE A 314 -24.27 -0.32 -5.80
CA PHE A 314 -23.72 0.99 -6.08
C PHE A 314 -24.37 1.63 -7.33
N ASP A 315 -24.41 2.95 -7.37
CA ASP A 315 -24.91 3.71 -8.50
C ASP A 315 -23.92 3.68 -9.69
N ILE A 316 -24.38 3.31 -10.88
CA ILE A 316 -23.58 3.20 -12.11
C ILE A 316 -22.93 4.55 -12.48
N LYS A 317 -23.69 5.65 -12.46
CA LYS A 317 -23.18 6.96 -12.87
C LYS A 317 -22.09 7.44 -11.92
N ARG A 318 -22.31 7.21 -10.64
CA ARG A 318 -21.33 7.57 -9.62
C ARG A 318 -20.05 6.74 -9.76
N ALA A 319 -20.17 5.42 -9.99
CA ALA A 319 -19.02 4.56 -10.24
C ALA A 319 -18.24 4.97 -11.50
N TYR A 320 -18.94 5.30 -12.58
CA TYR A 320 -18.31 5.78 -13.82
C TYR A 320 -17.57 7.09 -13.62
N LYS A 321 -18.13 8.02 -12.85
CA LYS A 321 -17.52 9.33 -12.57
C LYS A 321 -16.31 9.22 -11.63
N GLU A 322 -16.43 8.46 -10.53
CA GLU A 322 -15.50 8.50 -9.39
C GLU A 322 -14.47 7.35 -9.38
N VAL A 323 -14.68 6.28 -10.18
CA VAL A 323 -13.79 5.10 -10.20
C VAL A 323 -13.16 4.90 -11.57
N LYS A 324 -11.91 5.37 -11.74
CA LYS A 324 -11.19 5.37 -13.02
C LYS A 324 -11.17 3.98 -13.68
N ILE A 325 -10.80 2.92 -12.96
CA ILE A 325 -10.74 1.57 -13.53
C ILE A 325 -12.12 1.05 -13.97
N PHE A 326 -13.20 1.40 -13.26
CA PHE A 326 -14.55 1.06 -13.68
C PHE A 326 -14.93 1.76 -14.98
N ARG A 327 -14.61 3.05 -15.11
CA ARG A 327 -14.83 3.84 -16.34
C ARG A 327 -14.08 3.26 -17.55
N GLU A 328 -12.85 2.81 -17.34
CA GLU A 328 -12.01 2.23 -18.40
C GLU A 328 -12.50 0.85 -18.86
N MET A 329 -12.96 0.02 -17.91
CA MET A 329 -13.41 -1.35 -18.19
C MET A 329 -14.87 -1.44 -18.63
N ALA A 330 -15.71 -0.52 -18.20
CA ALA A 330 -17.17 -0.50 -18.44
C ALA A 330 -17.60 0.78 -19.15
N SER A 331 -17.03 1.10 -20.30
CA SER A 331 -17.30 2.34 -21.04
C SER A 331 -18.79 2.55 -21.40
N ALA A 332 -19.56 1.48 -21.59
CA ALA A 332 -21.01 1.54 -21.82
C ALA A 332 -21.79 2.13 -20.63
N ALA A 333 -21.21 2.11 -19.42
CA ALA A 333 -21.79 2.66 -18.21
C ALA A 333 -21.99 4.21 -18.27
N GLU A 334 -21.28 4.90 -19.16
CA GLU A 334 -21.49 6.32 -19.44
C GLU A 334 -22.95 6.65 -19.78
N LYS A 335 -23.60 5.75 -20.53
CA LYS A 335 -24.96 5.90 -21.04
C LYS A 335 -25.99 5.09 -20.25
N ALA A 336 -25.61 4.63 -19.05
CA ALA A 336 -26.46 3.83 -18.19
C ALA A 336 -26.77 4.55 -16.89
N GLN A 337 -27.97 4.32 -16.36
CA GLN A 337 -28.38 4.61 -14.98
C GLN A 337 -28.87 3.32 -14.36
N GLY A 338 -28.72 3.18 -13.06
CA GLY A 338 -29.19 2.00 -12.34
C GLY A 338 -28.23 1.62 -11.22
N ILE A 339 -28.56 0.51 -10.58
CA ILE A 339 -27.82 -0.02 -9.45
C ILE A 339 -27.06 -1.28 -9.89
N VAL A 340 -25.80 -1.37 -9.49
CA VAL A 340 -24.92 -2.49 -9.84
C VAL A 340 -24.36 -3.15 -8.60
N SER A 341 -24.27 -4.47 -8.66
CA SER A 341 -23.44 -5.27 -7.76
C SER A 341 -22.35 -5.98 -8.55
N LEU A 342 -21.15 -6.07 -7.97
CA LEU A 342 -19.96 -6.62 -8.61
C LEU A 342 -19.34 -7.69 -7.73
N ASP A 343 -18.98 -8.85 -8.31
CA ASP A 343 -18.07 -9.83 -7.71
C ASP A 343 -17.02 -10.20 -8.77
N TYR A 344 -15.80 -9.69 -8.61
CA TYR A 344 -14.78 -9.79 -9.64
C TYR A 344 -13.41 -10.11 -9.07
N LYS A 345 -12.69 -11.01 -9.74
CA LYS A 345 -11.28 -11.30 -9.51
C LYS A 345 -10.46 -10.70 -10.64
N LEU A 346 -9.39 -10.00 -10.31
CA LEU A 346 -8.49 -9.42 -11.29
C LEU A 346 -7.05 -9.48 -10.79
N LYS A 347 -6.13 -9.84 -11.69
CA LYS A 347 -4.68 -9.80 -11.44
C LYS A 347 -3.95 -9.22 -12.64
N GLY A 348 -2.77 -8.69 -12.41
CA GLY A 348 -1.96 -8.10 -13.46
C GLY A 348 -0.74 -7.36 -12.92
N ARG A 349 -0.18 -6.52 -13.76
CA ARG A 349 0.96 -5.65 -13.44
C ARG A 349 0.50 -4.21 -13.26
N LEU A 350 1.21 -3.48 -12.41
CA LEU A 350 1.11 -2.03 -12.27
C LEU A 350 2.38 -1.38 -12.83
N ASN A 351 2.21 -0.23 -13.46
CA ASN A 351 3.30 0.64 -13.89
C ASN A 351 3.80 1.54 -12.73
N ALA A 352 4.73 2.45 -13.02
CA ALA A 352 5.30 3.38 -12.03
C ALA A 352 4.26 4.33 -11.41
N ASN A 353 3.14 4.58 -12.07
CA ASN A 353 2.04 5.40 -11.56
C ASN A 353 0.98 4.59 -10.80
N MET A 354 1.28 3.33 -10.47
CA MET A 354 0.31 2.39 -9.86
C MET A 354 -0.93 2.13 -10.74
N GLU A 355 -0.83 2.33 -12.06
CA GLU A 355 -1.91 2.07 -13.00
C GLU A 355 -1.80 0.66 -13.58
N PRO A 356 -2.93 -0.02 -13.83
CA PRO A 356 -2.95 -1.34 -14.45
C PRO A 356 -2.38 -1.33 -15.87
N VAL A 357 -1.52 -2.28 -16.18
CA VAL A 357 -1.00 -2.53 -17.53
C VAL A 357 -1.97 -3.48 -18.23
N PHE A 358 -2.91 -2.96 -19.03
CA PHE A 358 -4.03 -3.68 -19.63
C PHE A 358 -3.68 -5.02 -20.31
N PRO A 359 -2.63 -5.13 -21.14
CA PRO A 359 -2.26 -6.42 -21.74
C PRO A 359 -1.89 -7.51 -20.74
N SER A 360 -1.57 -7.13 -19.48
CA SER A 360 -1.23 -8.07 -18.41
C SER A 360 -2.43 -8.53 -17.58
N LEU A 361 -3.60 -7.94 -17.80
CA LEU A 361 -4.77 -8.22 -16.99
C LEU A 361 -5.34 -9.62 -17.31
N VAL A 362 -5.61 -10.36 -16.23
CA VAL A 362 -6.32 -11.63 -16.26
C VAL A 362 -7.34 -11.61 -15.13
N GLY A 363 -8.59 -11.89 -15.45
CA GLY A 363 -9.64 -11.86 -14.44
C GLY A 363 -10.93 -12.50 -14.91
N ASN A 364 -11.85 -12.67 -13.98
CA ASN A 364 -13.20 -13.12 -14.27
C ASN A 364 -14.13 -12.70 -13.13
N GLY A 365 -15.42 -12.62 -13.46
CA GLY A 365 -16.44 -12.28 -12.46
C GLY A 365 -17.78 -11.97 -13.09
N GLY A 366 -18.64 -11.37 -12.28
CA GLY A 366 -19.99 -11.01 -12.70
C GLY A 366 -20.41 -9.63 -12.21
N LEU A 367 -21.28 -9.03 -12.99
CA LEU A 367 -22.06 -7.85 -12.69
C LEU A 367 -23.53 -8.23 -12.61
N SER A 368 -24.21 -7.86 -11.53
CA SER A 368 -25.67 -7.90 -11.44
C SER A 368 -26.19 -6.47 -11.48
N VAL A 369 -27.02 -6.15 -12.44
CA VAL A 369 -27.52 -4.80 -12.68
C VAL A 369 -29.02 -4.79 -12.48
N LYS A 370 -29.53 -3.77 -11.75
CA LYS A 370 -30.94 -3.62 -11.41
C LYS A 370 -31.43 -2.23 -11.83
N ASP A 371 -32.69 -2.13 -12.20
CA ASP A 371 -33.37 -0.87 -12.53
C ASP A 371 -32.58 -0.01 -13.53
N ILE A 372 -32.16 -0.66 -14.62
CA ILE A 372 -31.30 -0.02 -15.61
C ILE A 372 -32.13 0.78 -16.58
N LYS A 373 -31.69 2.02 -16.83
CA LYS A 373 -32.14 2.84 -17.94
C LYS A 373 -30.95 3.12 -18.84
N LEU A 374 -31.06 2.78 -20.09
CA LEU A 374 -30.03 3.02 -21.12
C LEU A 374 -30.48 4.18 -22.01
N TYR A 375 -29.59 5.16 -22.23
CA TYR A 375 -29.91 6.35 -23.00
C TYR A 375 -28.93 6.56 -24.15
N GLY A 376 -29.50 6.88 -25.35
CA GLY A 376 -28.70 7.35 -26.48
C GLY A 376 -27.62 6.36 -26.96
N MET A 377 -27.77 5.07 -26.69
CA MET A 377 -26.88 4.05 -27.24
C MET A 377 -27.16 3.87 -28.72
N LYS A 378 -26.16 4.09 -29.59
CA LYS A 378 -26.30 4.00 -31.05
C LYS A 378 -26.91 2.66 -31.51
N MET A 379 -26.54 1.55 -30.84
CA MET A 379 -27.07 0.21 -31.14
C MET A 379 -28.59 0.16 -31.00
N PHE A 380 -29.14 0.61 -29.89
CA PHE A 380 -30.59 0.58 -29.67
C PHE A 380 -31.34 1.61 -30.53
N ASN A 381 -30.73 2.75 -30.83
CA ASN A 381 -31.31 3.73 -31.76
C ASN A 381 -31.43 3.17 -33.18
N VAL A 382 -30.38 2.52 -33.72
CA VAL A 382 -30.40 1.90 -35.05
C VAL A 382 -31.44 0.78 -35.11
N VAL A 383 -31.44 -0.12 -34.12
CA VAL A 383 -32.42 -1.22 -34.07
C VAL A 383 -33.85 -0.68 -33.93
N GLY A 384 -34.09 0.26 -33.06
CA GLY A 384 -35.42 0.87 -32.87
C GLY A 384 -35.93 1.55 -34.11
N SER A 385 -35.07 2.22 -34.89
CA SER A 385 -35.44 2.85 -36.16
C SER A 385 -35.71 1.83 -37.28
N GLN A 386 -34.89 0.76 -37.39
CA GLN A 386 -35.07 -0.27 -38.41
C GLN A 386 -36.23 -1.21 -38.13
N THR A 387 -36.62 -1.37 -36.88
CA THR A 387 -37.77 -2.20 -36.48
C THR A 387 -39.07 -1.41 -36.31
N ASN A 388 -39.03 -0.10 -36.44
CA ASN A 388 -40.12 0.83 -36.16
C ASN A 388 -40.74 0.73 -34.76
N HIS A 389 -39.84 0.49 -33.73
CA HIS A 389 -40.23 0.31 -32.35
C HIS A 389 -39.47 1.32 -31.46
N ASP A 390 -40.04 2.45 -31.14
CA ASP A 390 -39.41 3.53 -30.36
C ASP A 390 -39.05 3.12 -28.92
N LYS A 391 -39.76 2.17 -28.31
CA LYS A 391 -39.45 1.63 -26.98
C LYS A 391 -38.10 0.94 -26.92
N ILE A 392 -37.53 0.53 -28.05
CA ILE A 392 -36.19 -0.10 -28.12
C ILE A 392 -35.09 0.95 -27.98
N LYS A 393 -35.32 2.22 -28.33
CA LYS A 393 -34.29 3.27 -28.34
C LYS A 393 -33.72 3.56 -26.93
N ASN A 394 -34.59 3.53 -25.89
CA ASN A 394 -34.22 3.77 -24.50
C ASN A 394 -34.78 2.66 -23.60
N PRO A 395 -34.19 1.45 -23.61
CA PRO A 395 -34.75 0.33 -22.85
C PRO A 395 -34.60 0.52 -21.34
N GLU A 396 -35.64 0.13 -20.62
CA GLU A 396 -35.64 -0.01 -19.17
C GLU A 396 -35.63 -1.52 -18.83
N LEU A 397 -34.64 -1.93 -18.00
CA LEU A 397 -34.40 -3.34 -17.68
C LEU A 397 -34.53 -3.54 -16.16
N SER A 398 -35.25 -4.56 -15.71
CA SER A 398 -35.45 -4.83 -14.27
C SER A 398 -34.21 -5.43 -13.62
N LYS A 399 -33.65 -6.48 -14.23
CA LYS A 399 -32.45 -7.14 -13.74
C LYS A 399 -31.71 -7.80 -14.90
N VAL A 400 -30.35 -7.69 -14.85
CA VAL A 400 -29.45 -8.37 -15.81
C VAL A 400 -28.21 -8.85 -15.08
N ASP A 401 -27.90 -10.13 -15.21
CA ASP A 401 -26.67 -10.73 -14.71
C ASP A 401 -25.71 -10.99 -15.89
N ILE A 402 -24.52 -10.40 -15.81
CA ILE A 402 -23.50 -10.44 -16.86
C ILE A 402 -22.25 -11.07 -16.31
N LYS A 403 -21.82 -12.20 -16.87
CA LYS A 403 -20.52 -12.82 -16.56
C LYS A 403 -19.49 -12.46 -17.61
N SER A 404 -18.26 -12.26 -17.19
CA SER A 404 -17.17 -11.92 -18.10
C SER A 404 -15.83 -12.47 -17.61
N SER A 405 -14.90 -12.61 -18.56
CA SER A 405 -13.50 -12.92 -18.28
C SER A 405 -12.58 -11.98 -19.06
N ILE A 406 -11.39 -11.72 -18.52
CA ILE A 406 -10.39 -10.84 -19.14
C ILE A 406 -9.11 -11.64 -19.33
N LYS A 407 -8.55 -11.58 -20.53
CA LYS A 407 -7.27 -12.16 -20.88
C LYS A 407 -6.70 -11.46 -22.13
N ASN A 408 -5.39 -11.18 -22.14
CA ASN A 408 -4.69 -10.59 -23.29
C ASN A 408 -5.36 -9.33 -23.85
N ASN A 409 -5.72 -8.38 -23.00
CA ASN A 409 -6.42 -7.16 -23.36
C ASN A 409 -7.85 -7.34 -23.92
N ILE A 410 -8.41 -8.54 -23.85
CA ILE A 410 -9.75 -8.86 -24.35
C ILE A 410 -10.63 -9.24 -23.17
N MET A 411 -11.79 -8.60 -23.05
CA MET A 411 -12.89 -9.01 -22.19
C MET A 411 -13.88 -9.84 -23.01
N THR A 412 -14.06 -11.09 -22.63
CA THR A 412 -15.11 -11.98 -23.18
C THR A 412 -16.34 -11.88 -22.30
N ILE A 413 -17.47 -11.54 -22.90
CA ILE A 413 -18.77 -11.45 -22.26
C ILE A 413 -19.52 -12.74 -22.60
N GLU A 414 -19.86 -13.51 -21.55
CA GLU A 414 -20.65 -14.74 -21.73
C GLU A 414 -22.07 -14.39 -22.14
N ARG A 415 -22.75 -15.31 -22.83
CA ARG A 415 -24.14 -15.12 -23.23
C ARG A 415 -25.01 -14.80 -22.04
N PHE A 416 -25.69 -13.67 -22.11
CA PHE A 416 -26.69 -13.27 -21.12
C PHE A 416 -27.99 -12.85 -21.83
N LYS A 417 -29.12 -12.95 -21.12
CA LYS A 417 -30.44 -12.63 -21.60
C LYS A 417 -31.16 -11.68 -20.65
N PHE A 418 -32.02 -10.86 -21.20
CA PHE A 418 -32.88 -9.97 -20.41
C PHE A 418 -34.22 -9.75 -21.12
N LYS A 419 -35.16 -9.10 -20.45
CA LYS A 419 -36.46 -8.79 -21.00
C LYS A 419 -36.71 -7.27 -20.89
N PHE A 420 -37.24 -6.69 -21.94
CA PHE A 420 -37.77 -5.32 -21.88
C PHE A 420 -38.87 -5.13 -22.95
N ALA A 421 -39.94 -4.43 -22.61
CA ALA A 421 -41.04 -4.07 -23.52
C ALA A 421 -41.57 -5.29 -24.36
N GLY A 422 -41.52 -6.51 -23.85
CA GLY A 422 -41.93 -7.72 -24.54
C GLY A 422 -40.82 -8.40 -25.38
N PHE A 423 -39.70 -7.71 -25.62
CA PHE A 423 -38.55 -8.26 -26.33
C PHE A 423 -37.69 -9.10 -25.38
N ARG A 424 -36.92 -10.04 -25.95
CA ARG A 424 -36.01 -10.98 -25.24
C ARG A 424 -34.61 -10.98 -25.89
N PRO A 425 -33.79 -9.95 -25.69
CA PRO A 425 -32.43 -9.93 -26.23
C PRO A 425 -31.54 -10.97 -25.57
N ARG A 426 -30.63 -11.50 -26.41
CA ARG A 426 -29.46 -12.32 -25.99
C ARG A 426 -28.24 -11.63 -26.53
N ILE A 427 -27.21 -11.48 -25.72
CA ILE A 427 -25.95 -10.81 -26.09
C ILE A 427 -24.77 -11.65 -25.61
N GLU A 428 -23.76 -11.77 -26.48
CA GLU A 428 -22.45 -12.34 -26.17
C GLU A 428 -21.37 -11.69 -27.04
N GLY A 429 -20.11 -11.95 -26.73
CA GLY A 429 -19.01 -11.54 -27.59
C GLY A 429 -17.79 -11.05 -26.85
N THR A 430 -17.00 -10.23 -27.52
CA THR A 430 -15.76 -9.71 -26.96
C THR A 430 -15.66 -8.19 -27.10
N THR A 431 -14.99 -7.57 -26.15
CA THR A 431 -14.54 -6.19 -26.24
C THR A 431 -13.08 -6.12 -25.79
N SER A 432 -12.27 -5.32 -26.49
CA SER A 432 -10.93 -5.05 -25.97
C SER A 432 -10.98 -3.89 -24.97
N LEU A 433 -10.06 -3.88 -24.03
CA LEU A 433 -9.95 -2.79 -23.03
C LEU A 433 -9.57 -1.44 -23.68
N ASP A 434 -9.07 -1.45 -24.92
CA ASP A 434 -8.85 -0.27 -25.77
C ASP A 434 -10.07 0.13 -26.62
N GLY A 435 -11.23 -0.54 -26.41
CA GLY A 435 -12.52 -0.12 -26.94
C GLY A 435 -12.96 -0.76 -28.26
N ARG A 436 -12.26 -1.79 -28.79
CA ARG A 436 -12.74 -2.54 -29.96
C ARG A 436 -13.88 -3.47 -29.57
N LEU A 437 -14.92 -3.52 -30.40
CA LEU A 437 -16.14 -4.29 -30.18
C LEU A 437 -16.26 -5.43 -31.19
N ASN A 438 -16.69 -6.58 -30.69
CA ASN A 438 -17.13 -7.73 -31.51
C ASN A 438 -18.23 -8.45 -30.72
N LEU A 439 -19.45 -7.89 -30.79
CA LEU A 439 -20.61 -8.39 -30.08
C LEU A 439 -21.63 -8.97 -31.06
N LYS A 440 -22.26 -10.08 -30.69
CA LYS A 440 -23.39 -10.69 -31.34
C LYS A 440 -24.61 -10.55 -30.46
N MET A 441 -25.74 -10.15 -31.00
CA MET A 441 -27.00 -10.07 -30.35
C MET A 441 -28.10 -10.68 -31.17
N ARG A 442 -29.07 -11.34 -30.53
CA ARG A 442 -30.34 -11.73 -31.12
C ARG A 442 -31.46 -11.01 -30.36
N LEU A 443 -32.21 -10.20 -31.05
CA LEU A 443 -33.39 -9.53 -30.50
C LEU A 443 -34.60 -10.44 -30.66
N GLY A 444 -34.93 -11.22 -29.64
CA GLY A 444 -36.13 -12.05 -29.63
C GLY A 444 -37.40 -11.22 -29.61
N LEU A 445 -38.31 -11.47 -30.56
CA LEU A 445 -39.55 -10.70 -30.78
C LEU A 445 -40.69 -11.20 -29.85
N PRO A 446 -41.62 -10.31 -29.43
CA PRO A 446 -42.83 -10.72 -28.74
C PRO A 446 -43.67 -11.73 -29.55
N PRO A 447 -44.48 -12.59 -28.89
CA PRO A 447 -44.66 -12.68 -27.44
C PRO A 447 -43.62 -13.54 -26.72
N PHE A 448 -42.96 -14.50 -27.38
CA PHE A 448 -42.15 -15.50 -26.68
C PHE A 448 -40.66 -15.49 -27.08
N GLY A 449 -40.25 -14.66 -28.06
CA GLY A 449 -38.86 -14.60 -28.54
C GLY A 449 -38.46 -15.75 -29.47
N LEU A 450 -39.43 -16.55 -29.95
CA LEU A 450 -39.21 -17.66 -30.92
C LEU A 450 -38.61 -17.16 -32.22
N PHE A 451 -39.08 -16.01 -32.70
CA PHE A 451 -38.47 -15.32 -33.83
C PHE A 451 -37.55 -14.22 -33.31
N GLY A 452 -36.43 -14.00 -33.97
CA GLY A 452 -35.47 -12.98 -33.53
C GLY A 452 -34.72 -12.37 -34.70
N ILE A 453 -34.25 -11.17 -34.48
CA ILE A 453 -33.46 -10.40 -35.43
C ILE A 453 -32.00 -10.49 -35.00
N PRO A 454 -31.12 -11.08 -35.81
CA PRO A 454 -29.68 -11.12 -35.50
C PRO A 454 -29.06 -9.73 -35.72
N ILE A 455 -28.14 -9.37 -34.84
CA ILE A 455 -27.46 -8.08 -34.84
C ILE A 455 -25.99 -8.31 -34.52
N THR A 456 -25.09 -7.71 -35.28
CA THR A 456 -23.65 -7.73 -35.02
C THR A 456 -23.16 -6.31 -34.81
N VAL A 457 -22.39 -6.11 -33.76
CA VAL A 457 -21.76 -4.82 -33.43
C VAL A 457 -20.24 -5.01 -33.46
N THR A 458 -19.57 -4.34 -34.38
CA THR A 458 -18.11 -4.35 -34.55
C THR A 458 -17.56 -2.93 -34.57
N GLY A 459 -16.24 -2.80 -34.75
CA GLY A 459 -15.58 -1.49 -34.79
C GLY A 459 -15.11 -1.02 -33.44
N ASN A 460 -15.19 0.27 -33.17
CA ASN A 460 -14.77 0.88 -31.92
C ASN A 460 -15.98 1.43 -31.14
N LYS A 461 -15.87 1.48 -29.81
CA LYS A 461 -16.91 2.00 -28.91
C LYS A 461 -17.41 3.40 -29.31
N ASP A 462 -16.53 4.25 -29.84
CA ASP A 462 -16.83 5.63 -30.22
C ASP A 462 -17.51 5.70 -31.61
N ASN A 463 -17.22 4.68 -32.47
CA ASN A 463 -17.81 4.56 -33.82
C ASN A 463 -18.17 3.09 -34.14
N PRO A 464 -19.20 2.52 -33.47
CA PRO A 464 -19.63 1.15 -33.71
C PRO A 464 -20.26 0.98 -35.09
N LYS A 465 -19.88 -0.13 -35.75
CA LYS A 465 -20.52 -0.60 -36.99
C LYS A 465 -21.58 -1.63 -36.63
N ILE A 466 -22.83 -1.33 -36.93
CA ILE A 466 -23.99 -2.16 -36.57
C ILE A 466 -24.57 -2.76 -37.86
N LYS A 467 -24.69 -4.09 -37.90
CA LYS A 467 -25.38 -4.81 -38.95
C LYS A 467 -26.61 -5.52 -38.39
N VAL A 468 -27.74 -5.49 -39.08
CA VAL A 468 -29.02 -6.04 -38.62
C VAL A 468 -29.63 -6.91 -39.66
N GLY A 469 -30.19 -8.06 -39.28
CA GLY A 469 -30.96 -8.94 -40.12
C GLY A 469 -30.11 -9.98 -40.87
N ARG A 470 -30.54 -10.39 -42.10
CA ARG A 470 -30.01 -11.52 -42.83
C ARG A 470 -28.53 -11.44 -43.23
N GLU A 471 -27.94 -10.27 -43.18
CA GLU A 471 -26.52 -10.06 -43.51
C GLU A 471 -25.58 -10.33 -42.34
N THR A 472 -26.11 -10.81 -41.19
CA THR A 472 -25.33 -11.07 -40.00
C THR A 472 -25.40 -12.55 -39.59
N GLN A 473 -24.35 -13.02 -38.89
CA GLN A 473 -24.40 -14.32 -38.27
C GLN A 473 -25.34 -14.30 -37.08
N ASP A 474 -26.28 -15.24 -37.01
CA ASP A 474 -27.14 -15.43 -35.84
C ASP A 474 -26.34 -16.08 -34.68
N LEU A 475 -26.86 -15.94 -33.46
CA LEU A 475 -26.39 -16.71 -32.32
C LEU A 475 -26.80 -18.18 -32.55
N GLU A 476 -25.83 -19.09 -32.37
CA GLU A 476 -26.14 -20.54 -32.41
C GLU A 476 -27.13 -20.86 -31.27
N GLU A 477 -28.14 -21.65 -31.60
CA GLU A 477 -29.07 -22.20 -30.60
C GLU A 477 -28.34 -23.25 -29.76
N THR A 478 -27.85 -22.86 -28.59
CA THR A 478 -27.46 -23.80 -27.53
C THR A 478 -28.68 -24.02 -26.66
N GLU A 479 -29.01 -25.26 -26.34
CA GLU A 479 -30.04 -25.59 -25.34
C GLU A 479 -29.74 -24.84 -24.03
N ASP A 480 -30.57 -23.87 -23.73
CA ASP A 480 -30.50 -23.15 -22.44
C ASP A 480 -30.84 -24.16 -21.33
N LYS A 481 -29.84 -24.61 -20.56
CA LYS A 481 -30.11 -25.21 -19.27
C LYS A 481 -30.77 -24.13 -18.42
N GLU A 482 -32.08 -24.19 -18.27
CA GLU A 482 -32.82 -23.42 -17.30
C GLU A 482 -32.31 -23.82 -15.91
N THR A 483 -31.54 -22.96 -15.28
CA THR A 483 -31.34 -23.00 -13.84
C THR A 483 -32.55 -22.31 -13.24
N GLU A 484 -33.42 -23.11 -12.59
CA GLU A 484 -34.52 -22.68 -11.73
C GLU A 484 -34.07 -21.70 -10.60
#